data_4b28dd596e35ac999fda2ca8399e4794
#
_entry.id   4b28dd596e35ac999fda2ca8399e4794
#
_cell.length_a   1.000
_cell.length_b   1.000
_cell.length_c   1.000
_cell.angle_alpha   90.00
_cell.angle_beta   90.00
_cell.angle_gamma   90.00
#
_symmetry.space_group_name_H-M   'P 1'
#
loop_
_entity.id
_entity.type
_entity.pdbx_description
1 polymer ?
#
loop_
_entity_poly.entity_id
_entity_poly.type
_entity_poly.pdbx_seq_one_letter_code
_entity_poly.pdbx_strand_id
1 'polypeptide(L)'
;MLIGYTMLLRLNTKLAVKQFILASVGLIACAFIPLLLGKFPQVRGWRNFFAIAGILFLITTLIPGLKMTMYGSSNWISIAGISIQPMEFVKILFIFFAASSLVKVNEFKELVINACIAIAFMLILILENDFGAVFLFYITYIMMVYLATSRPIFAIGGIAMMVLAIFVGYILCKHSLFAHIIVRVRAWKDPFAYQQTDGYQVSESLFGIGTGGFIGSGLGRGMPYLIPVAESDFIFSAICEEMGVAFGLELILIYVSSFIAMANVAMKCKDPFYKYVTFGISVTYIMQVFLNIGGATKFIPSTGVTLPLVSYGVSSVFSTLIMFAIVQYTYTLVSKEVDDFEDEKYRIIQKARRQRAREFAGNAPGNAGPSRERTQNQ
;
A
#
# COMPACT_ATOMS: atom_id res chain seq x y z
N MET A 1 -13.41 -6.14 -0.58
CA MET A 1 -14.56 -5.27 -0.89
C MET A 1 -15.92 -5.88 -0.55
N LEU A 2 -16.27 -7.09 -0.98
CA LEU A 2 -17.58 -7.69 -0.67
C LEU A 2 -17.90 -7.70 0.83
N ILE A 3 -16.96 -8.15 1.67
CA ILE A 3 -17.08 -8.15 3.13
C ILE A 3 -17.39 -6.73 3.66
N GLY A 4 -16.63 -5.73 3.18
CA GLY A 4 -16.86 -4.33 3.56
C GLY A 4 -18.26 -3.86 3.18
N TYR A 5 -18.75 -4.18 1.97
CA TYR A 5 -20.11 -3.82 1.56
C TYR A 5 -21.19 -4.51 2.40
N THR A 6 -21.01 -5.79 2.71
CA THR A 6 -21.95 -6.52 3.58
C THR A 6 -22.09 -5.83 4.93
N MET A 7 -20.96 -5.49 5.57
CA MET A 7 -20.97 -4.80 6.86
C MET A 7 -21.49 -3.37 6.76
N LEU A 8 -21.13 -2.64 5.70
CA LEU A 8 -21.64 -1.28 5.49
C LEU A 8 -23.14 -1.26 5.22
N LEU A 9 -23.69 -2.20 4.45
CA LEU A 9 -25.14 -2.36 4.25
C LEU A 9 -25.85 -2.60 5.60
N ARG A 10 -25.22 -3.36 6.48
CA ARG A 10 -25.73 -3.65 7.82
C ARG A 10 -25.71 -2.40 8.73
N LEU A 11 -24.61 -1.63 8.70
CA LEU A 11 -24.39 -0.46 9.56
C LEU A 11 -25.12 0.77 9.02
N ASN A 12 -24.95 1.08 7.74
CA ASN A 12 -25.51 2.28 7.10
C ASN A 12 -25.66 2.11 5.60
N THR A 13 -26.88 1.79 5.16
CA THR A 13 -27.21 1.56 3.75
C THR A 13 -26.86 2.75 2.84
N LYS A 14 -27.04 3.99 3.32
CA LYS A 14 -26.72 5.18 2.50
C LYS A 14 -25.22 5.29 2.20
N LEU A 15 -24.38 5.02 3.21
CA LEU A 15 -22.94 5.02 3.06
C LEU A 15 -22.48 3.86 2.15
N ALA A 16 -23.09 2.68 2.28
CA ALA A 16 -22.80 1.52 1.44
C ALA A 16 -23.09 1.81 -0.04
N VAL A 17 -24.27 2.36 -0.35
CA VAL A 17 -24.64 2.72 -1.73
C VAL A 17 -23.69 3.77 -2.31
N LYS A 18 -23.40 4.83 -1.53
CA LYS A 18 -22.45 5.86 -1.95
C LYS A 18 -21.06 5.27 -2.26
N GLN A 19 -20.54 4.43 -1.38
CA GLN A 19 -19.25 3.78 -1.58
C GLN A 19 -19.28 2.82 -2.78
N PHE A 20 -20.36 2.07 -2.96
CA PHE A 20 -20.51 1.15 -4.10
C PHE A 20 -20.44 1.88 -5.44
N ILE A 21 -21.20 2.98 -5.59
CA ILE A 21 -21.20 3.77 -6.83
C ILE A 21 -19.79 4.33 -7.10
N LEU A 22 -19.18 4.97 -6.09
CA LEU A 22 -17.88 5.60 -6.26
C LEU A 22 -16.76 4.58 -6.47
N ALA A 23 -16.81 3.43 -5.82
CA ALA A 23 -15.86 2.36 -6.05
C ALA A 23 -16.01 1.73 -7.45
N SER A 24 -17.25 1.58 -7.95
CA SER A 24 -17.49 1.10 -9.32
C SER A 24 -16.92 2.05 -10.37
N VAL A 25 -17.14 3.37 -10.20
CA VAL A 25 -16.52 4.40 -11.03
C VAL A 25 -15.00 4.35 -10.93
N GLY A 26 -14.48 4.19 -9.70
CA GLY A 26 -13.05 4.04 -9.43
C GLY A 26 -12.44 2.84 -10.14
N LEU A 27 -13.08 1.69 -10.13
CA LEU A 27 -12.62 0.48 -10.84
C LEU A 27 -12.51 0.71 -12.34
N ILE A 28 -13.52 1.35 -12.94
CA ILE A 28 -13.50 1.68 -14.38
C ILE A 28 -12.36 2.66 -14.68
N ALA A 29 -12.20 3.73 -13.88
CA ALA A 29 -11.12 4.69 -14.06
C ALA A 29 -9.73 4.03 -13.89
N CYS A 30 -9.57 3.14 -12.92
CA CYS A 30 -8.31 2.45 -12.65
C CYS A 30 -7.90 1.48 -13.77
N ALA A 31 -8.84 0.96 -14.57
CA ALA A 31 -8.52 0.13 -15.73
C ALA A 31 -7.67 0.88 -16.79
N PHE A 32 -7.74 2.22 -16.81
CA PHE A 32 -6.95 3.05 -17.73
C PHE A 32 -5.54 3.38 -17.22
N ILE A 33 -5.26 3.22 -15.91
CA ILE A 33 -3.96 3.56 -15.32
C ILE A 33 -2.81 2.77 -15.96
N PRO A 34 -2.88 1.44 -16.17
CA PRO A 34 -1.82 0.70 -16.84
C PRO A 34 -1.51 1.20 -18.25
N LEU A 35 -2.56 1.61 -18.99
CA LEU A 35 -2.42 2.15 -20.33
C LEU A 35 -1.74 3.53 -20.31
N LEU A 36 -2.09 4.38 -19.34
CA LEU A 36 -1.46 5.70 -19.17
C LEU A 36 0.01 5.57 -18.79
N LEU A 37 0.34 4.71 -17.81
CA LEU A 37 1.74 4.50 -17.40
C LEU A 37 2.59 3.96 -18.54
N GLY A 38 2.04 3.11 -19.41
CA GLY A 38 2.74 2.60 -20.59
C GLY A 38 3.01 3.68 -21.65
N LYS A 39 2.15 4.70 -21.76
CA LYS A 39 2.33 5.82 -22.71
C LYS A 39 3.30 6.89 -22.21
N PHE A 40 3.49 7.03 -20.90
CA PHE A 40 4.30 8.09 -20.30
C PHE A 40 5.51 7.55 -19.52
N PRO A 41 6.53 6.96 -20.18
CA PRO A 41 7.71 6.44 -19.50
C PRO A 41 8.53 7.53 -18.78
N GLN A 42 8.32 8.81 -19.13
CA GLN A 42 8.97 9.98 -18.52
C GLN A 42 8.60 10.20 -17.06
N VAL A 43 7.51 9.60 -16.58
CA VAL A 43 7.04 9.63 -15.17
C VAL A 43 8.17 9.32 -14.18
N ARG A 44 9.12 8.44 -14.56
CA ARG A 44 10.31 8.10 -13.75
C ARG A 44 11.17 9.31 -13.37
N GLY A 45 11.19 10.34 -14.21
CA GLY A 45 12.02 11.54 -14.01
C GLY A 45 11.32 12.68 -13.27
N TRP A 46 10.03 12.56 -12.95
CA TRP A 46 9.20 13.65 -12.43
C TRP A 46 9.28 13.81 -10.90
N ARG A 47 10.45 13.54 -10.30
CA ARG A 47 10.70 13.65 -8.86
C ARG A 47 10.16 14.95 -8.26
N ASN A 48 10.59 16.09 -8.84
CA ASN A 48 10.23 17.41 -8.32
C ASN A 48 8.73 17.70 -8.48
N PHE A 49 8.11 17.23 -9.57
CA PHE A 49 6.67 17.35 -9.77
C PHE A 49 5.90 16.61 -8.66
N PHE A 50 6.26 15.37 -8.37
CA PHE A 50 5.60 14.59 -7.31
C PHE A 50 5.79 15.20 -5.92
N ALA A 51 6.99 15.72 -5.63
CA ALA A 51 7.27 16.41 -4.37
C ALA A 51 6.41 17.68 -4.24
N ILE A 52 6.44 18.56 -5.25
CA ILE A 52 5.71 19.83 -5.20
C ILE A 52 4.20 19.60 -5.20
N ALA A 53 3.69 18.75 -6.11
CA ALA A 53 2.26 18.45 -6.18
C ALA A 53 1.75 17.83 -4.88
N GLY A 54 2.49 16.89 -4.29
CA GLY A 54 2.12 16.28 -3.02
C GLY A 54 2.10 17.26 -1.85
N ILE A 55 3.13 18.09 -1.72
CA ILE A 55 3.22 19.12 -0.67
C ILE A 55 2.11 20.16 -0.85
N LEU A 56 1.88 20.66 -2.06
CA LEU A 56 0.82 21.62 -2.32
C LEU A 56 -0.55 21.03 -2.01
N PHE A 57 -0.79 19.75 -2.33
CA PHE A 57 -2.06 19.10 -2.04
C PHE A 57 -2.29 18.92 -0.54
N LEU A 58 -1.24 18.58 0.24
CA LEU A 58 -1.37 18.58 1.71
C LEU A 58 -1.65 19.98 2.27
N ILE A 59 -0.96 21.01 1.79
CA ILE A 59 -1.18 22.39 2.27
C ILE A 59 -2.64 22.85 2.11
N THR A 60 -3.40 22.28 1.17
CA THR A 60 -4.83 22.64 1.00
C THR A 60 -5.66 22.38 2.27
N THR A 61 -5.28 21.42 3.09
CA THR A 61 -5.97 21.12 4.36
C THR A 61 -5.71 22.15 5.45
N LEU A 62 -4.65 22.93 5.32
CA LEU A 62 -4.29 24.00 6.26
C LEU A 62 -4.97 25.33 5.91
N ILE A 63 -5.57 25.47 4.70
CA ILE A 63 -6.19 26.70 4.25
C ILE A 63 -7.53 26.92 4.98
N PRO A 64 -7.71 28.05 5.71
CA PRO A 64 -8.99 28.38 6.30
C PRO A 64 -10.09 28.50 5.23
N GLY A 65 -11.25 27.85 5.46
CA GLY A 65 -12.37 27.84 4.53
C GLY A 65 -12.45 26.60 3.62
N LEU A 66 -11.35 25.88 3.35
CA LEU A 66 -11.37 24.56 2.71
C LEU A 66 -11.35 23.43 3.76
N LYS A 67 -10.76 23.71 4.91
CA LYS A 67 -10.58 22.78 6.01
C LYS A 67 -11.91 22.34 6.58
N MET A 68 -12.11 21.03 6.68
CA MET A 68 -13.21 20.39 7.37
C MET A 68 -12.68 19.53 8.51
N THR A 69 -13.22 19.75 9.72
CA THR A 69 -12.85 18.93 10.88
C THR A 69 -13.89 17.82 11.03
N MET A 70 -13.44 16.58 10.90
CA MET A 70 -14.27 15.39 11.15
C MET A 70 -13.59 14.52 12.20
N TYR A 71 -14.35 14.07 13.20
CA TYR A 71 -13.86 13.19 14.27
C TYR A 71 -12.60 13.69 15.00
N GLY A 72 -12.45 15.02 15.13
CA GLY A 72 -11.30 15.66 15.81
C GLY A 72 -10.04 15.78 14.95
N SER A 73 -10.03 15.27 13.72
CA SER A 73 -8.94 15.42 12.76
C SER A 73 -9.30 16.50 11.73
N SER A 74 -8.33 17.33 11.36
CA SER A 74 -8.53 18.48 10.46
C SER A 74 -7.89 18.24 9.08
N ASN A 75 -7.89 17.00 8.62
CA ASN A 75 -7.25 16.52 7.40
C ASN A 75 -8.24 16.26 6.25
N TRP A 76 -9.44 16.84 6.31
CA TRP A 76 -10.46 16.70 5.27
C TRP A 76 -10.70 18.02 4.55
N ILE A 77 -11.00 17.93 3.26
CA ILE A 77 -11.50 19.05 2.45
C ILE A 77 -12.87 18.69 1.88
N SER A 78 -13.75 19.68 1.74
CA SER A 78 -15.04 19.50 1.10
C SER A 78 -15.07 20.22 -0.24
N ILE A 79 -15.28 19.47 -1.32
CA ILE A 79 -15.41 20.00 -2.67
C ILE A 79 -16.76 19.54 -3.23
N ALA A 80 -17.65 20.48 -3.51
CA ALA A 80 -18.99 20.22 -4.07
C ALA A 80 -19.80 19.15 -3.28
N GLY A 81 -19.70 19.15 -1.93
CA GLY A 81 -20.41 18.20 -1.08
C GLY A 81 -19.76 16.81 -0.97
N ILE A 82 -18.59 16.60 -1.59
CA ILE A 82 -17.81 15.38 -1.46
C ILE A 82 -16.64 15.67 -0.52
N SER A 83 -16.57 14.91 0.59
CA SER A 83 -15.43 14.98 1.51
C SER A 83 -14.27 14.15 0.95
N ILE A 84 -13.14 14.80 0.74
CA ILE A 84 -11.91 14.20 0.23
C ILE A 84 -10.84 14.32 1.30
N GLN A 85 -10.08 13.25 1.49
CA GLN A 85 -8.90 13.24 2.36
C GLN A 85 -7.64 13.30 1.48
N PRO A 86 -6.96 14.45 1.39
CA PRO A 86 -5.80 14.63 0.51
C PRO A 86 -4.68 13.63 0.76
N MET A 87 -4.41 13.29 2.02
CA MET A 87 -3.39 12.32 2.43
C MET A 87 -3.51 10.99 1.65
N GLU A 88 -4.72 10.54 1.38
CA GLU A 88 -4.98 9.28 0.66
C GLU A 88 -4.41 9.29 -0.77
N PHE A 89 -4.40 10.42 -1.45
CA PHE A 89 -3.81 10.58 -2.77
C PHE A 89 -2.33 10.95 -2.69
N VAL A 90 -1.97 11.75 -1.69
CA VAL A 90 -0.59 12.19 -1.49
C VAL A 90 0.32 11.02 -1.15
N LYS A 91 -0.16 9.96 -0.48
CA LYS A 91 0.66 8.76 -0.25
C LYS A 91 1.15 8.13 -1.56
N ILE A 92 0.35 8.19 -2.65
CA ILE A 92 0.77 7.70 -3.97
C ILE A 92 1.84 8.62 -4.55
N LEU A 93 1.62 9.94 -4.52
CA LEU A 93 2.60 10.94 -4.99
C LEU A 93 3.92 10.83 -4.21
N PHE A 94 3.84 10.61 -2.90
CA PHE A 94 5.00 10.40 -2.03
C PHE A 94 5.79 9.14 -2.41
N ILE A 95 5.13 8.03 -2.69
CA ILE A 95 5.78 6.79 -3.15
C ILE A 95 6.48 7.02 -4.49
N PHE A 96 5.83 7.73 -5.43
CA PHE A 96 6.42 8.08 -6.72
C PHE A 96 7.61 9.03 -6.58
N PHE A 97 7.51 10.02 -5.69
CA PHE A 97 8.62 10.90 -5.33
C PHE A 97 9.80 10.09 -4.77
N ALA A 98 9.56 9.26 -3.76
CA ALA A 98 10.59 8.44 -3.14
C ALA A 98 11.24 7.49 -4.14
N ALA A 99 10.45 6.80 -4.98
CA ALA A 99 10.97 5.93 -6.01
C ALA A 99 11.83 6.66 -7.04
N SER A 100 11.33 7.80 -7.58
CA SER A 100 12.09 8.62 -8.54
C SER A 100 13.40 9.15 -7.97
N SER A 101 13.41 9.43 -6.67
CA SER A 101 14.60 9.88 -5.93
C SER A 101 15.60 8.75 -5.74
N LEU A 102 15.13 7.59 -5.27
CA LEU A 102 15.98 6.46 -4.89
C LEU A 102 16.64 5.77 -6.09
N VAL A 103 16.04 5.83 -7.28
CA VAL A 103 16.69 5.34 -8.52
C VAL A 103 17.99 6.08 -8.84
N LYS A 104 18.11 7.35 -8.42
CA LYS A 104 19.25 8.23 -8.72
C LYS A 104 20.23 8.37 -7.56
N VAL A 105 20.02 7.69 -6.44
CA VAL A 105 20.88 7.81 -5.26
C VAL A 105 22.20 7.09 -5.50
N ASN A 106 23.21 7.83 -5.92
CA ASN A 106 24.60 7.39 -6.02
C ASN A 106 25.47 7.97 -4.89
N GLU A 107 25.05 9.10 -4.30
CA GLU A 107 25.78 9.83 -3.28
C GLU A 107 24.95 10.01 -2.00
N PHE A 108 25.61 10.02 -0.86
CA PHE A 108 24.99 10.26 0.45
C PHE A 108 24.25 11.61 0.51
N LYS A 109 24.77 12.64 -0.17
CA LYS A 109 24.14 13.97 -0.25
C LYS A 109 22.74 13.92 -0.86
N GLU A 110 22.54 13.14 -1.92
CA GLU A 110 21.22 12.98 -2.55
C GLU A 110 20.24 12.29 -1.61
N LEU A 111 20.70 11.27 -0.87
CA LEU A 111 19.88 10.61 0.13
C LEU A 111 19.41 11.58 1.22
N VAL A 112 20.29 12.46 1.68
CA VAL A 112 19.96 13.49 2.69
C VAL A 112 18.92 14.47 2.14
N ILE A 113 19.09 14.97 0.92
CA ILE A 113 18.11 15.87 0.28
C ILE A 113 16.74 15.21 0.17
N ASN A 114 16.71 13.94 -0.23
CA ASN A 114 15.46 13.17 -0.33
C ASN A 114 14.81 12.98 1.04
N ALA A 115 15.60 12.71 2.08
CA ALA A 115 15.13 12.61 3.45
C ALA A 115 14.54 13.93 3.96
N CYS A 116 15.19 15.08 3.66
CA CYS A 116 14.65 16.39 4.02
C CYS A 116 13.29 16.67 3.38
N ILE A 117 13.09 16.31 2.10
CA ILE A 117 11.79 16.46 1.43
C ILE A 117 10.76 15.49 2.05
N ALA A 118 11.13 14.25 2.34
CA ALA A 118 10.24 13.30 3.02
C ALA A 118 9.82 13.81 4.41
N ILE A 119 10.73 14.40 5.16
CA ILE A 119 10.45 15.05 6.46
C ILE A 119 9.47 16.22 6.27
N ALA A 120 9.58 17.01 5.19
CA ALA A 120 8.65 18.11 4.93
C ALA A 120 7.21 17.61 4.77
N PHE A 121 6.97 16.49 4.09
CA PHE A 121 5.65 15.84 4.04
C PHE A 121 5.15 15.47 5.45
N MET A 122 6.02 14.86 6.26
CA MET A 122 5.66 14.42 7.60
C MET A 122 5.37 15.59 8.54
N LEU A 123 6.12 16.70 8.42
CA LEU A 123 5.88 17.91 9.21
C LEU A 123 4.49 18.50 8.93
N ILE A 124 4.04 18.52 7.67
CA ILE A 124 2.69 19.00 7.32
C ILE A 124 1.64 18.08 7.96
N LEU A 125 1.81 16.76 7.87
CA LEU A 125 0.90 15.78 8.49
C LEU A 125 0.86 15.92 10.03
N ILE A 126 1.99 16.28 10.68
CA ILE A 126 2.02 16.61 12.12
C ILE A 126 1.17 17.86 12.41
N LEU A 127 1.25 18.90 11.57
CA LEU A 127 0.43 20.10 11.70
C LEU A 127 -1.08 19.80 11.49
N GLU A 128 -1.42 18.79 10.71
CA GLU A 128 -2.79 18.28 10.53
C GLU A 128 -3.28 17.42 11.70
N ASN A 129 -2.39 17.10 12.67
CA ASN A 129 -2.61 16.13 13.75
C ASN A 129 -2.90 14.70 13.26
N ASP A 130 -2.39 14.33 12.07
CA ASP A 130 -2.54 13.00 11.50
C ASP A 130 -1.29 12.12 11.74
N PHE A 131 -1.10 11.70 12.98
CA PHE A 131 0.04 10.88 13.38
C PHE A 131 0.02 9.47 12.77
N GLY A 132 -1.16 8.96 12.42
CA GLY A 132 -1.30 7.70 11.70
C GLY A 132 -0.66 7.78 10.32
N ALA A 133 -0.94 8.86 9.59
CA ALA A 133 -0.34 9.12 8.29
C ALA A 133 1.19 9.37 8.41
N VAL A 134 1.63 10.13 9.42
CA VAL A 134 3.08 10.33 9.67
C VAL A 134 3.80 8.99 9.81
N PHE A 135 3.27 8.10 10.64
CA PHE A 135 3.83 6.76 10.85
C PHE A 135 3.85 5.95 9.55
N LEU A 136 2.76 5.99 8.79
CA LEU A 136 2.63 5.30 7.51
C LEU A 136 3.69 5.76 6.49
N PHE A 137 3.84 7.09 6.31
CA PHE A 137 4.82 7.68 5.39
C PHE A 137 6.25 7.38 5.84
N TYR A 138 6.51 7.46 7.14
CA TYR A 138 7.83 7.21 7.71
C TYR A 138 8.28 5.77 7.45
N ILE A 139 7.47 4.78 7.83
CA ILE A 139 7.81 3.36 7.63
C ILE A 139 7.95 3.04 6.15
N THR A 140 7.05 3.55 5.31
CA THR A 140 7.13 3.35 3.86
C THR A 140 8.46 3.88 3.32
N TYR A 141 8.86 5.10 3.71
CA TYR A 141 10.11 5.70 3.27
C TYR A 141 11.34 4.90 3.70
N ILE A 142 11.43 4.53 4.99
CA ILE A 142 12.56 3.75 5.53
C ILE A 142 12.69 2.39 4.83
N MET A 143 11.57 1.70 4.59
CA MET A 143 11.57 0.42 3.89
C MET A 143 11.98 0.56 2.43
N MET A 144 11.58 1.64 1.75
CA MET A 144 12.03 1.93 0.39
C MET A 144 13.53 2.27 0.34
N VAL A 145 14.04 3.05 1.30
CA VAL A 145 15.48 3.34 1.44
C VAL A 145 16.27 2.06 1.69
N TYR A 146 15.78 1.18 2.57
CA TYR A 146 16.39 -0.12 2.81
C TYR A 146 16.48 -0.95 1.53
N LEU A 147 15.39 -1.05 0.77
CA LEU A 147 15.37 -1.79 -0.49
C LEU A 147 16.36 -1.20 -1.52
N ALA A 148 16.42 0.13 -1.62
CA ALA A 148 17.27 0.81 -2.59
C ALA A 148 18.76 0.70 -2.26
N THR A 149 19.11 0.77 -0.97
CA THR A 149 20.52 0.77 -0.53
C THR A 149 21.04 -0.63 -0.20
N SER A 150 20.15 -1.60 0.05
CA SER A 150 20.46 -2.95 0.55
C SER A 150 21.29 -2.93 1.85
N ARG A 151 21.29 -1.83 2.60
CA ARG A 151 22.06 -1.65 3.84
C ARG A 151 21.12 -1.66 5.05
N PRO A 152 21.17 -2.69 5.92
CA PRO A 152 20.28 -2.81 7.08
C PRO A 152 20.43 -1.67 8.08
N ILE A 153 21.59 -0.99 8.08
CA ILE A 153 21.85 0.14 8.98
C ILE A 153 20.82 1.27 8.82
N PHE A 154 20.29 1.52 7.61
CA PHE A 154 19.26 2.54 7.40
C PHE A 154 17.91 2.12 7.98
N ALA A 155 17.55 0.83 7.91
CA ALA A 155 16.33 0.32 8.53
C ALA A 155 16.45 0.36 10.07
N ILE A 156 17.54 -0.14 10.62
CA ILE A 156 17.81 -0.13 12.08
C ILE A 156 17.88 1.30 12.61
N GLY A 157 18.63 2.17 11.94
CA GLY A 157 18.75 3.58 12.30
C GLY A 157 17.41 4.32 12.21
N GLY A 158 16.61 4.02 11.19
CA GLY A 158 15.26 4.55 11.07
C GLY A 158 14.36 4.11 12.23
N ILE A 159 14.33 2.83 12.56
CA ILE A 159 13.54 2.34 13.71
C ILE A 159 14.02 2.99 15.01
N ALA A 160 15.34 3.10 15.22
CA ALA A 160 15.90 3.77 16.41
C ALA A 160 15.51 5.26 16.47
N MET A 161 15.55 5.98 15.34
CA MET A 161 15.08 7.37 15.25
C MET A 161 13.58 7.50 15.53
N MET A 162 12.76 6.57 15.06
CA MET A 162 11.32 6.56 15.35
C MET A 162 11.06 6.38 16.84
N VAL A 163 11.72 5.42 17.49
CA VAL A 163 11.61 5.20 18.95
C VAL A 163 12.06 6.45 19.72
N LEU A 164 13.16 7.08 19.29
CA LEU A 164 13.64 8.33 19.89
C LEU A 164 12.63 9.47 19.69
N ALA A 165 12.05 9.61 18.50
CA ALA A 165 11.04 10.65 18.23
C ALA A 165 9.77 10.45 19.06
N ILE A 166 9.30 9.20 19.24
CA ILE A 166 8.17 8.86 20.12
C ILE A 166 8.52 9.21 21.58
N PHE A 167 9.73 8.86 22.04
CA PHE A 167 10.18 9.16 23.40
C PHE A 167 10.28 10.66 23.66
N VAL A 168 10.90 11.41 22.76
CA VAL A 168 10.99 12.88 22.83
C VAL A 168 9.59 13.50 22.76
N GLY A 169 8.74 13.04 21.86
CA GLY A 169 7.33 13.45 21.77
C GLY A 169 6.59 13.23 23.08
N TYR A 170 6.77 12.07 23.71
CA TYR A 170 6.15 11.79 25.03
C TYR A 170 6.62 12.74 26.13
N ILE A 171 7.91 13.11 26.16
CA ILE A 171 8.46 14.09 27.12
C ILE A 171 7.88 15.48 26.85
N LEU A 172 7.80 15.88 25.58
CA LEU A 172 7.29 17.19 25.15
C LEU A 172 5.77 17.28 25.21
N CYS A 173 5.05 16.17 25.30
CA CYS A 173 3.58 16.08 25.38
C CYS A 173 2.96 16.81 26.60
N LYS A 174 3.78 17.33 27.53
CA LYS A 174 3.30 18.22 28.60
C LYS A 174 2.77 19.57 28.07
N HIS A 175 2.99 19.89 26.79
CA HIS A 175 2.50 21.10 26.14
C HIS A 175 1.25 20.83 25.29
N SER A 176 0.35 21.81 25.20
CA SER A 176 -0.99 21.71 24.60
C SER A 176 -1.08 21.22 23.17
N LEU A 177 -0.01 21.32 22.36
CA LEU A 177 0.03 20.86 20.97
C LEU A 177 -0.16 19.34 20.80
N PHE A 178 0.09 18.55 21.84
CA PHE A 178 0.03 17.09 21.81
C PHE A 178 -1.11 16.49 22.65
N ALA A 179 -2.10 17.31 23.02
CA ALA A 179 -3.21 16.87 23.86
C ALA A 179 -3.94 15.64 23.28
N HIS A 180 -4.14 15.59 21.95
CA HIS A 180 -4.76 14.46 21.27
C HIS A 180 -3.97 13.15 21.37
N ILE A 181 -2.63 13.21 21.44
CA ILE A 181 -1.80 12.01 21.65
C ILE A 181 -1.98 11.49 23.06
N ILE A 182 -2.03 12.37 24.06
CA ILE A 182 -2.22 11.99 25.46
C ILE A 182 -3.55 11.25 25.63
N VAL A 183 -4.62 11.77 25.02
CA VAL A 183 -5.94 11.17 25.02
C VAL A 183 -5.91 9.76 24.43
N ARG A 184 -5.31 9.59 23.25
CA ARG A 184 -5.19 8.28 22.59
C ARG A 184 -4.32 7.30 23.38
N VAL A 185 -3.21 7.74 23.97
CA VAL A 185 -2.34 6.90 24.82
C VAL A 185 -3.06 6.50 26.11
N ARG A 186 -3.86 7.39 26.72
CA ARG A 186 -4.66 7.10 27.90
C ARG A 186 -5.73 6.05 27.58
N ALA A 187 -6.49 6.26 26.50
CA ALA A 187 -7.49 5.32 26.02
C ALA A 187 -6.88 3.95 25.67
N TRP A 188 -5.66 3.92 25.16
CA TRP A 188 -4.95 2.70 24.87
C TRP A 188 -4.46 1.97 26.13
N LYS A 189 -3.92 2.70 27.12
CA LYS A 189 -3.40 2.07 28.35
C LYS A 189 -4.50 1.40 29.15
N ASP A 190 -5.57 2.12 29.43
CA ASP A 190 -6.70 1.62 30.22
C ASP A 190 -8.04 2.16 29.68
N PRO A 191 -8.58 1.55 28.61
CA PRO A 191 -9.83 2.01 28.01
C PRO A 191 -11.02 1.86 28.98
N PHE A 192 -11.01 0.88 29.85
CA PHE A 192 -12.12 0.60 30.76
C PHE A 192 -12.21 1.61 31.91
N ALA A 193 -11.08 2.13 32.41
CA ALA A 193 -11.07 3.20 33.40
C ALA A 193 -11.64 4.53 32.83
N TYR A 194 -11.57 4.71 31.50
CA TYR A 194 -12.04 5.90 30.78
C TYR A 194 -13.20 5.59 29.83
N GLN A 195 -13.98 4.54 30.11
CA GLN A 195 -15.06 4.06 29.24
C GLN A 195 -16.12 5.12 28.95
N GLN A 196 -16.39 6.03 29.88
CA GLN A 196 -17.39 7.10 29.68
C GLN A 196 -16.83 8.34 28.95
N THR A 197 -15.54 8.34 28.59
CA THR A 197 -14.85 9.49 27.98
C THR A 197 -13.93 9.03 26.84
N ASP A 198 -12.62 9.21 27.00
CA ASP A 198 -11.60 8.97 25.97
C ASP A 198 -11.48 7.50 25.54
N GLY A 199 -11.78 6.57 26.47
CA GLY A 199 -11.68 5.12 26.24
C GLY A 199 -12.92 4.48 25.61
N TYR A 200 -14.02 5.22 25.44
CA TYR A 200 -15.30 4.68 24.98
C TYR A 200 -15.18 3.88 23.67
N GLN A 201 -14.57 4.48 22.65
CA GLN A 201 -14.43 3.84 21.33
C GLN A 201 -13.65 2.51 21.39
N VAL A 202 -12.54 2.48 22.13
CA VAL A 202 -11.70 1.28 22.26
C VAL A 202 -12.39 0.23 23.13
N SER A 203 -13.09 0.63 24.18
CA SER A 203 -13.85 -0.28 25.04
C SER A 203 -14.96 -0.99 24.28
N GLU A 204 -15.80 -0.24 23.53
CA GLU A 204 -16.87 -0.82 22.72
C GLU A 204 -16.32 -1.71 21.59
N SER A 205 -15.18 -1.34 21.00
CA SER A 205 -14.47 -2.17 20.04
C SER A 205 -14.06 -3.53 20.64
N LEU A 206 -13.49 -3.53 21.85
CA LEU A 206 -13.10 -4.77 22.54
C LEU A 206 -14.30 -5.59 22.99
N PHE A 207 -15.38 -4.95 23.44
CA PHE A 207 -16.62 -5.64 23.78
C PHE A 207 -17.25 -6.31 22.55
N GLY A 208 -17.28 -5.63 21.40
CA GLY A 208 -17.76 -6.24 20.16
C GLY A 208 -16.96 -7.49 19.78
N ILE A 209 -15.61 -7.41 19.79
CA ILE A 209 -14.74 -8.58 19.53
C ILE A 209 -15.00 -9.69 20.55
N GLY A 210 -15.10 -9.35 21.84
CA GLY A 210 -15.35 -10.31 22.91
C GLY A 210 -16.74 -10.97 22.81
N THR A 211 -17.78 -10.21 22.49
CA THR A 211 -19.17 -10.69 22.31
C THR A 211 -19.27 -11.67 21.15
N GLY A 212 -18.58 -11.40 20.02
CA GLY A 212 -18.56 -12.28 18.87
C GLY A 212 -17.88 -13.61 19.14
N GLY A 213 -16.90 -13.66 20.03
CA GLY A 213 -16.13 -14.87 20.33
C GLY A 213 -15.46 -15.44 19.07
N PHE A 214 -15.31 -16.76 19.01
CA PHE A 214 -14.59 -17.41 17.91
C PHE A 214 -15.43 -17.51 16.63
N ILE A 215 -16.73 -17.79 16.73
CA ILE A 215 -17.61 -18.09 15.58
C ILE A 215 -18.46 -16.87 15.17
N GLY A 216 -18.61 -15.88 16.04
CA GLY A 216 -19.47 -14.71 15.83
C GLY A 216 -20.89 -14.91 16.38
N SER A 217 -21.57 -13.79 16.65
CA SER A 217 -22.98 -13.76 17.05
C SER A 217 -23.94 -14.10 15.91
N GLY A 218 -23.45 -14.08 14.66
CA GLY A 218 -24.22 -14.23 13.44
C GLY A 218 -24.53 -12.89 12.76
N LEU A 219 -24.49 -12.88 11.44
CA LEU A 219 -24.75 -11.68 10.64
C LEU A 219 -26.15 -11.10 10.95
N GLY A 220 -26.20 -9.85 11.33
CA GLY A 220 -27.43 -9.16 11.71
C GLY A 220 -27.93 -9.42 13.14
N ARG A 221 -27.21 -10.23 13.94
CA ARG A 221 -27.57 -10.55 15.33
C ARG A 221 -26.70 -9.82 16.36
N GLY A 222 -25.56 -9.27 15.94
CA GLY A 222 -24.72 -8.40 16.78
C GLY A 222 -25.32 -7.01 16.96
N MET A 223 -24.62 -6.20 17.73
CA MET A 223 -24.96 -4.78 17.98
C MET A 223 -23.79 -3.86 17.56
N PRO A 224 -23.20 -4.02 16.34
CA PRO A 224 -22.02 -3.26 15.93
C PRO A 224 -22.27 -1.75 15.83
N TYR A 225 -23.54 -1.31 15.85
CA TYR A 225 -23.91 0.11 15.90
C TYR A 225 -23.60 0.75 17.27
N LEU A 226 -23.31 -0.01 18.31
CA LEU A 226 -22.82 0.47 19.59
C LEU A 226 -21.33 0.88 19.51
N ILE A 227 -20.59 0.32 18.58
CA ILE A 227 -19.18 0.65 18.36
C ILE A 227 -19.13 1.98 17.61
N PRO A 228 -18.60 3.07 18.22
CA PRO A 228 -18.50 4.35 17.54
C PRO A 228 -17.61 4.24 16.28
N VAL A 229 -18.03 4.87 15.21
CA VAL A 229 -17.27 4.87 13.92
C VAL A 229 -17.00 3.45 13.40
N ALA A 230 -17.92 2.52 13.68
CA ALA A 230 -17.83 1.11 13.26
C ALA A 230 -17.68 0.96 11.74
N GLU A 231 -18.24 1.91 10.97
CA GLU A 231 -18.18 1.89 9.51
C GLU A 231 -16.77 2.20 8.93
N SER A 232 -15.87 2.84 9.73
CA SER A 232 -14.52 3.21 9.25
C SER A 232 -13.40 2.62 10.10
N ASP A 233 -13.13 3.21 11.27
CA ASP A 233 -11.93 2.90 12.06
C ASP A 233 -12.03 1.57 12.81
N PHE A 234 -13.25 1.17 13.19
CA PHE A 234 -13.51 -0.03 13.98
C PHE A 234 -14.32 -1.10 13.23
N ILE A 235 -14.31 -1.06 11.90
CA ILE A 235 -15.04 -2.06 11.09
C ILE A 235 -14.56 -3.49 11.34
N PHE A 236 -13.27 -3.67 11.65
CA PHE A 236 -12.73 -4.97 12.02
C PHE A 236 -13.41 -5.55 13.25
N SER A 237 -13.71 -4.72 14.24
CA SER A 237 -14.42 -5.14 15.47
C SER A 237 -15.86 -5.53 15.18
N ALA A 238 -16.54 -4.76 14.33
CA ALA A 238 -17.89 -5.08 13.87
C ALA A 238 -17.95 -6.41 13.09
N ILE A 239 -16.92 -6.69 12.28
CA ILE A 239 -16.76 -7.97 11.57
C ILE A 239 -16.56 -9.10 12.59
N CYS A 240 -15.67 -8.92 13.57
CA CYS A 240 -15.41 -9.94 14.60
C CYS A 240 -16.65 -10.19 15.46
N GLU A 241 -17.46 -9.18 15.75
CA GLU A 241 -18.70 -9.35 16.53
C GLU A 241 -19.72 -10.22 15.81
N GLU A 242 -19.98 -9.99 14.53
CA GLU A 242 -21.01 -10.73 13.79
C GLU A 242 -20.47 -12.02 13.15
N MET A 243 -19.24 -12.03 12.64
CA MET A 243 -18.66 -13.16 11.91
C MET A 243 -17.62 -13.96 12.73
N GLY A 244 -17.21 -13.46 13.89
CA GLY A 244 -16.26 -14.11 14.78
C GLY A 244 -14.79 -13.78 14.50
N VAL A 245 -13.96 -14.04 15.52
CA VAL A 245 -12.49 -13.84 15.44
C VAL A 245 -11.86 -14.76 14.39
N ALA A 246 -12.40 -15.96 14.17
CA ALA A 246 -11.93 -16.87 13.12
C ALA A 246 -11.98 -16.19 11.73
N PHE A 247 -13.08 -15.54 11.41
CA PHE A 247 -13.24 -14.78 10.17
C PHE A 247 -12.32 -13.54 10.13
N GLY A 248 -12.13 -12.87 11.27
CA GLY A 248 -11.16 -11.79 11.40
C GLY A 248 -9.74 -12.24 11.09
N LEU A 249 -9.33 -13.42 11.55
CA LEU A 249 -8.02 -14.02 11.23
C LEU A 249 -7.89 -14.37 9.74
N GLU A 250 -8.95 -14.94 9.14
CA GLU A 250 -8.98 -15.20 7.69
C GLU A 250 -8.79 -13.91 6.89
N LEU A 251 -9.46 -12.82 7.30
CA LEU A 251 -9.30 -11.52 6.67
C LEU A 251 -7.85 -11.00 6.79
N ILE A 252 -7.19 -11.18 7.94
CA ILE A 252 -5.77 -10.83 8.11
C ILE A 252 -4.89 -11.65 7.16
N LEU A 253 -5.15 -12.96 7.02
CA LEU A 253 -4.41 -13.82 6.10
C LEU A 253 -4.56 -13.37 4.64
N ILE A 254 -5.75 -12.91 4.23
CA ILE A 254 -5.98 -12.34 2.89
C ILE A 254 -5.12 -11.09 2.69
N TYR A 255 -5.04 -10.18 3.68
CA TYR A 255 -4.20 -9.00 3.61
C TYR A 255 -2.71 -9.33 3.51
N VAL A 256 -2.23 -10.26 4.33
CA VAL A 256 -0.83 -10.71 4.33
C VAL A 256 -0.49 -11.39 3.00
N SER A 257 -1.37 -12.25 2.48
CA SER A 257 -1.19 -12.91 1.18
C SER A 257 -1.12 -11.90 0.04
N SER A 258 -1.99 -10.87 0.07
CA SER A 258 -1.97 -9.78 -0.90
C SER A 258 -0.66 -8.96 -0.84
N PHE A 259 -0.17 -8.67 0.38
CA PHE A 259 1.12 -8.02 0.58
C PHE A 259 2.27 -8.83 -0.02
N ILE A 260 2.33 -10.14 0.29
CA ILE A 260 3.37 -11.04 -0.23
C ILE A 260 3.31 -11.10 -1.76
N ALA A 261 2.12 -11.18 -2.35
CA ALA A 261 1.96 -11.18 -3.79
C ALA A 261 2.51 -9.90 -4.43
N MET A 262 2.14 -8.71 -3.89
CA MET A 262 2.64 -7.42 -4.38
C MET A 262 4.16 -7.27 -4.20
N ALA A 263 4.70 -7.67 -3.06
CA ALA A 263 6.13 -7.65 -2.78
C ALA A 263 6.89 -8.58 -3.75
N ASN A 264 6.36 -9.76 -4.05
CA ASN A 264 6.95 -10.69 -5.02
C ASN A 264 6.97 -10.08 -6.44
N VAL A 265 5.92 -9.38 -6.86
CA VAL A 265 5.90 -8.64 -8.14
C VAL A 265 7.01 -7.58 -8.15
N ALA A 266 7.14 -6.80 -7.06
CA ALA A 266 8.18 -5.80 -6.94
C ALA A 266 9.58 -6.39 -7.05
N MET A 267 9.85 -7.51 -6.35
CA MET A 267 11.17 -8.16 -6.35
C MET A 267 11.56 -8.77 -7.70
N LYS A 268 10.59 -9.20 -8.50
CA LYS A 268 10.81 -9.73 -9.84
C LYS A 268 11.02 -8.65 -10.90
N CYS A 269 10.57 -7.41 -10.65
CA CYS A 269 10.68 -6.32 -11.62
C CYS A 269 12.14 -5.87 -11.78
N LYS A 270 12.64 -5.84 -13.01
CA LYS A 270 14.00 -5.37 -13.34
C LYS A 270 14.11 -3.86 -13.35
N ASP A 271 13.01 -3.16 -13.68
CA ASP A 271 12.98 -1.71 -13.68
C ASP A 271 13.02 -1.17 -12.23
N PRO A 272 14.10 -0.48 -11.82
CA PRO A 272 14.25 -0.06 -10.43
C PRO A 272 13.16 0.92 -9.98
N PHE A 273 12.64 1.77 -10.87
CA PHE A 273 11.56 2.72 -10.51
C PHE A 273 10.28 1.98 -10.15
N TYR A 274 9.78 1.11 -11.02
CA TYR A 274 8.55 0.35 -10.76
C TYR A 274 8.73 -0.68 -9.65
N LYS A 275 9.96 -1.22 -9.48
CA LYS A 275 10.31 -2.04 -8.32
C LYS A 275 10.08 -1.29 -7.01
N TYR A 276 10.62 -0.06 -6.90
CA TYR A 276 10.47 0.75 -5.68
C TYR A 276 9.04 1.24 -5.50
N VAL A 277 8.34 1.65 -6.55
CA VAL A 277 6.93 2.05 -6.48
C VAL A 277 6.07 0.90 -5.95
N THR A 278 6.17 -0.29 -6.55
CA THR A 278 5.35 -1.45 -6.17
C THR A 278 5.67 -1.93 -4.75
N PHE A 279 6.94 -1.91 -4.36
CA PHE A 279 7.34 -2.23 -3.00
C PHE A 279 6.83 -1.19 -1.99
N GLY A 280 6.95 0.10 -2.29
CA GLY A 280 6.38 1.17 -1.46
C GLY A 280 4.87 1.05 -1.29
N ILE A 281 4.14 0.72 -2.37
CA ILE A 281 2.70 0.42 -2.31
C ILE A 281 2.42 -0.77 -1.39
N SER A 282 3.17 -1.87 -1.53
CA SER A 282 2.95 -3.07 -0.71
C SER A 282 3.17 -2.80 0.78
N VAL A 283 4.23 -2.05 1.13
CA VAL A 283 4.52 -1.65 2.51
C VAL A 283 3.41 -0.73 3.05
N THR A 284 3.03 0.30 2.28
CA THR A 284 1.95 1.22 2.67
C THR A 284 0.64 0.47 2.94
N TYR A 285 0.28 -0.47 2.07
CA TYR A 285 -0.92 -1.27 2.20
C TYR A 285 -0.94 -2.11 3.47
N ILE A 286 0.11 -2.89 3.74
CA ILE A 286 0.15 -3.75 4.93
C ILE A 286 0.26 -2.95 6.23
N MET A 287 0.98 -1.81 6.21
CA MET A 287 1.06 -0.93 7.37
C MET A 287 -0.26 -0.24 7.67
N GLN A 288 -1.04 0.13 6.65
CA GLN A 288 -2.38 0.67 6.83
C GLN A 288 -3.32 -0.35 7.49
N VAL A 289 -3.24 -1.63 7.07
CA VAL A 289 -3.95 -2.74 7.71
C VAL A 289 -3.53 -2.91 9.17
N PHE A 290 -2.21 -2.91 9.43
CA PHE A 290 -1.66 -3.04 10.78
C PHE A 290 -2.13 -1.91 11.71
N LEU A 291 -2.15 -0.67 11.22
CA LEU A 291 -2.60 0.49 12.00
C LEU A 291 -4.08 0.41 12.35
N ASN A 292 -4.93 -0.01 11.41
CA ASN A 292 -6.37 -0.14 11.66
C ASN A 292 -6.67 -1.28 12.64
N ILE A 293 -6.24 -2.50 12.30
CA ILE A 293 -6.51 -3.69 13.12
C ILE A 293 -5.82 -3.58 14.48
N GLY A 294 -4.58 -3.11 14.51
CA GLY A 294 -3.83 -2.90 15.76
C GLY A 294 -4.51 -1.87 16.68
N GLY A 295 -5.09 -0.82 16.12
CA GLY A 295 -5.89 0.16 16.86
C GLY A 295 -7.19 -0.44 17.40
N ALA A 296 -7.91 -1.18 16.57
CA ALA A 296 -9.18 -1.82 16.93
C ALA A 296 -9.02 -2.91 18.02
N THR A 297 -7.91 -3.66 17.98
CA THR A 297 -7.59 -4.72 18.96
C THR A 297 -6.82 -4.24 20.19
N LYS A 298 -6.62 -2.94 20.35
CA LYS A 298 -5.79 -2.36 21.43
C LYS A 298 -4.32 -2.85 21.40
N PHE A 299 -3.81 -3.32 20.29
CA PHE A 299 -2.38 -3.67 20.15
C PHE A 299 -1.50 -2.42 20.10
N ILE A 300 -2.01 -1.35 19.45
CA ILE A 300 -1.41 -0.02 19.40
C ILE A 300 -2.47 1.03 19.72
N PRO A 301 -2.08 2.30 20.05
CA PRO A 301 -3.05 3.38 20.13
C PRO A 301 -3.81 3.56 18.81
N SER A 302 -5.13 3.80 18.88
CA SER A 302 -5.97 4.03 17.69
C SER A 302 -5.44 5.23 16.88
N THR A 303 -5.29 5.06 15.58
CA THR A 303 -4.70 6.06 14.67
C THR A 303 -5.70 6.76 13.77
N GLY A 304 -6.92 6.23 13.63
CA GLY A 304 -7.94 6.79 12.72
C GLY A 304 -7.67 6.47 11.24
N VAL A 305 -6.90 5.44 10.95
CA VAL A 305 -6.60 5.00 9.59
C VAL A 305 -7.60 3.92 9.17
N THR A 306 -8.16 4.04 7.98
CA THR A 306 -9.17 3.11 7.45
C THR A 306 -8.58 1.78 7.02
N LEU A 307 -9.35 0.68 7.13
CA LEU A 307 -8.97 -0.64 6.64
C LEU A 307 -9.16 -0.71 5.10
N PRO A 308 -8.09 -0.94 4.32
CA PRO A 308 -8.14 -0.87 2.86
C PRO A 308 -9.25 -1.77 2.26
N LEU A 309 -10.07 -1.22 1.37
CA LEU A 309 -11.16 -1.89 0.64
C LEU A 309 -12.29 -2.48 1.52
N VAL A 310 -12.24 -2.33 2.83
CA VAL A 310 -13.25 -2.84 3.78
C VAL A 310 -13.95 -1.71 4.50
N SER A 311 -13.21 -0.75 5.09
CA SER A 311 -13.77 0.42 5.74
C SER A 311 -14.56 1.32 4.78
N TYR A 312 -15.51 2.05 5.32
CA TYR A 312 -16.05 3.21 4.63
C TYR A 312 -14.97 4.29 4.52
N GLY A 313 -14.75 4.76 3.31
CA GLY A 313 -13.79 5.83 3.02
C GLY A 313 -13.58 5.94 1.52
N VAL A 314 -14.36 6.83 0.88
CA VAL A 314 -14.33 6.99 -0.59
C VAL A 314 -12.91 7.27 -1.11
N SER A 315 -12.19 8.21 -0.47
CA SER A 315 -10.82 8.55 -0.86
C SER A 315 -9.86 7.36 -0.66
N SER A 316 -10.01 6.62 0.44
CA SER A 316 -9.18 5.46 0.76
C SER A 316 -9.41 4.29 -0.20
N VAL A 317 -10.67 4.00 -0.53
CA VAL A 317 -11.00 2.95 -1.52
C VAL A 317 -10.45 3.33 -2.90
N PHE A 318 -10.65 4.59 -3.32
CA PHE A 318 -10.20 5.05 -4.62
C PHE A 318 -8.66 5.04 -4.75
N SER A 319 -7.96 5.53 -3.73
CA SER A 319 -6.49 5.51 -3.69
C SER A 319 -5.93 4.08 -3.68
N THR A 320 -6.58 3.16 -2.96
CA THR A 320 -6.19 1.74 -2.94
C THR A 320 -6.39 1.07 -4.30
N LEU A 321 -7.48 1.39 -5.00
CA LEU A 321 -7.71 0.91 -6.38
C LEU A 321 -6.63 1.43 -7.34
N ILE A 322 -6.25 2.71 -7.23
CA ILE A 322 -5.13 3.29 -8.01
C ILE A 322 -3.83 2.51 -7.71
N MET A 323 -3.51 2.28 -6.44
CA MET A 323 -2.33 1.51 -6.04
C MET A 323 -2.33 0.11 -6.67
N PHE A 324 -3.46 -0.60 -6.65
CA PHE A 324 -3.57 -1.92 -7.26
C PHE A 324 -3.42 -1.88 -8.79
N ALA A 325 -3.95 -0.84 -9.44
CA ALA A 325 -3.76 -0.66 -10.88
C ALA A 325 -2.30 -0.41 -11.26
N ILE A 326 -1.54 0.30 -10.42
CA ILE A 326 -0.09 0.50 -10.60
C ILE A 326 0.66 -0.84 -10.42
N VAL A 327 0.31 -1.63 -9.39
CA VAL A 327 0.86 -2.98 -9.20
C VAL A 327 0.56 -3.88 -10.39
N GLN A 328 -0.66 -3.83 -10.93
CA GLN A 328 -1.06 -4.57 -12.13
C GLN A 328 -0.21 -4.18 -13.34
N TYR A 329 0.08 -2.89 -13.52
CA TYR A 329 1.00 -2.46 -14.57
C TYR A 329 2.40 -3.05 -14.39
N THR A 330 2.94 -3.01 -13.17
CA THR A 330 4.24 -3.62 -12.88
C THR A 330 4.24 -5.12 -13.14
N TYR A 331 3.15 -5.82 -12.81
CA TYR A 331 2.99 -7.24 -13.11
C TYR A 331 3.04 -7.49 -14.62
N THR A 332 2.40 -6.65 -15.45
CA THR A 332 2.47 -6.80 -16.91
C THR A 332 3.88 -6.54 -17.47
N LEU A 333 4.67 -5.65 -16.84
CA LEU A 333 6.08 -5.47 -17.20
C LEU A 333 6.90 -6.74 -16.90
N VAL A 334 6.73 -7.30 -15.70
CA VAL A 334 7.40 -8.54 -15.30
C VAL A 334 7.02 -9.71 -16.20
N SER A 335 5.74 -9.85 -16.55
CA SER A 335 5.27 -10.92 -17.46
C SER A 335 5.92 -10.81 -18.83
N LYS A 336 5.95 -9.62 -19.44
CA LYS A 336 6.61 -9.38 -20.73
C LYS A 336 8.11 -9.71 -20.68
N GLU A 337 8.80 -9.34 -19.60
CA GLU A 337 10.21 -9.66 -19.43
C GLU A 337 10.48 -11.18 -19.39
N VAL A 338 9.56 -11.95 -18.81
CA VAL A 338 9.64 -13.41 -18.76
C VAL A 338 9.40 -14.01 -20.15
N ASP A 339 8.36 -13.54 -20.84
CA ASP A 339 8.01 -14.01 -22.19
C ASP A 339 9.17 -13.74 -23.17
N ASP A 340 9.74 -12.53 -23.16
CA ASP A 340 10.90 -12.16 -23.99
C ASP A 340 12.12 -13.05 -23.71
N PHE A 341 12.38 -13.38 -22.45
CA PHE A 341 13.49 -14.26 -22.06
C PHE A 341 13.27 -15.72 -22.54
N GLU A 342 12.04 -16.24 -22.45
CA GLU A 342 11.72 -17.58 -22.93
C GLU A 342 11.84 -17.66 -24.45
N ASP A 343 11.39 -16.63 -25.18
CA ASP A 343 11.52 -16.54 -26.64
C ASP A 343 12.99 -16.49 -27.06
N GLU A 344 13.82 -15.71 -26.38
CA GLU A 344 15.25 -15.63 -26.65
C GLU A 344 15.95 -17.00 -26.42
N LYS A 345 15.64 -17.64 -25.29
CA LYS A 345 16.13 -18.98 -24.95
C LYS A 345 15.75 -20.01 -26.05
N TYR A 346 14.50 -19.96 -26.50
CA TYR A 346 14.00 -20.83 -27.57
C TYR A 346 14.76 -20.60 -28.89
N ARG A 347 15.01 -19.34 -29.27
CA ARG A 347 15.78 -18.97 -30.46
C ARG A 347 17.23 -19.48 -30.38
N ILE A 348 17.88 -19.38 -29.22
CA ILE A 348 19.24 -19.88 -29.02
C ILE A 348 19.28 -21.40 -29.18
N ILE A 349 18.35 -22.13 -28.56
CA ILE A 349 18.25 -23.58 -28.67
C ILE A 349 18.05 -24.01 -30.14
N GLN A 350 17.17 -23.32 -30.86
CA GLN A 350 16.91 -23.59 -32.28
C GLN A 350 18.17 -23.34 -33.14
N LYS A 351 18.92 -22.25 -32.92
CA LYS A 351 20.16 -21.98 -33.60
C LYS A 351 21.20 -23.09 -33.36
N ALA A 352 21.37 -23.50 -32.09
CA ALA A 352 22.29 -24.58 -31.74
C ALA A 352 21.90 -25.93 -32.38
N ARG A 353 20.61 -26.26 -32.44
CA ARG A 353 20.11 -27.46 -33.13
C ARG A 353 20.42 -27.43 -34.65
N ARG A 354 20.17 -26.29 -35.30
CA ARG A 354 20.48 -26.12 -36.75
C ARG A 354 21.96 -26.19 -37.02
N GLN A 355 22.83 -25.67 -36.15
CA GLN A 355 24.28 -25.74 -36.31
C GLN A 355 24.75 -27.19 -36.18
N ARG A 356 24.32 -27.94 -35.17
CA ARG A 356 24.64 -29.36 -35.03
C ARG A 356 24.15 -30.17 -36.24
N ALA A 357 22.94 -29.92 -36.73
CA ALA A 357 22.43 -30.62 -37.93
C ALA A 357 23.29 -30.35 -39.18
N ARG A 358 23.83 -29.12 -39.34
CA ARG A 358 24.78 -28.80 -40.45
C ARG A 358 26.10 -29.49 -40.27
N GLU A 359 26.67 -29.58 -39.08
CA GLU A 359 27.89 -30.28 -38.75
C GLU A 359 27.76 -31.79 -39.03
N PHE A 360 26.63 -32.41 -38.66
CA PHE A 360 26.36 -33.81 -38.99
C PHE A 360 26.17 -34.03 -40.48
N ALA A 361 25.52 -33.16 -41.22
CA ALA A 361 25.32 -33.24 -42.65
C ALA A 361 26.64 -33.01 -43.43
N GLY A 362 27.54 -32.15 -42.93
CA GLY A 362 28.86 -31.90 -43.52
C GLY A 362 29.89 -33.01 -43.28
N ASN A 363 29.71 -33.80 -42.21
CA ASN A 363 30.57 -34.94 -41.87
C ASN A 363 30.02 -36.29 -42.38
N ALA A 364 28.92 -36.31 -43.13
CA ALA A 364 28.44 -37.56 -43.77
C ALA A 364 29.46 -37.99 -44.82
N PRO A 365 30.01 -39.26 -44.78
CA PRO A 365 30.97 -39.73 -45.75
C PRO A 365 30.28 -39.68 -47.12
N GLY A 366 30.95 -38.92 -48.03
CA GLY A 366 30.47 -38.78 -49.40
C GLY A 366 30.24 -40.12 -50.01
N ASN A 367 29.07 -40.34 -50.61
CA ASN A 367 28.71 -41.48 -51.40
C ASN A 367 29.84 -41.63 -52.50
N ALA A 368 30.71 -42.59 -52.29
CA ALA A 368 31.63 -43.02 -53.34
C ALA A 368 30.80 -43.43 -54.55
N GLY A 369 30.78 -42.60 -55.57
CA GLY A 369 30.14 -42.91 -56.84
C GLY A 369 30.65 -44.24 -57.44
N PRO A 370 29.82 -44.98 -58.20
CA PRO A 370 30.17 -46.26 -58.71
C PRO A 370 31.40 -46.15 -59.66
N SER A 371 32.45 -46.88 -59.31
CA SER A 371 33.61 -47.05 -60.14
C SER A 371 33.18 -47.62 -61.51
N ARG A 372 33.35 -46.83 -62.60
CA ARG A 372 33.23 -47.32 -63.99
C ARG A 372 34.38 -48.28 -64.29
N GLU A 373 34.12 -49.58 -64.23
CA GLU A 373 34.98 -50.57 -64.86
C GLU A 373 35.09 -50.32 -66.37
N ARG A 374 36.25 -49.95 -66.85
CA ARG A 374 36.58 -49.95 -68.25
C ARG A 374 36.95 -51.39 -68.62
N THR A 375 36.01 -52.09 -69.24
CA THR A 375 36.32 -53.31 -70.03
C THR A 375 37.06 -52.87 -71.25
N GLN A 376 38.35 -53.20 -71.32
CA GLN A 376 39.10 -53.31 -72.58
C GLN A 376 38.79 -54.67 -73.16
N ASN A 377 38.21 -54.70 -74.34
CA ASN A 377 38.27 -55.89 -75.24
C ASN A 377 39.09 -55.52 -76.44
N GLN A 378 39.96 -56.50 -76.75
CA GLN A 378 40.64 -56.66 -78.05
C GLN A 378 39.66 -56.87 -79.15
#